data_7be7d6e362d8ac68c967ced06e347b10
#
_entry.id   7be7d6e362d8ac68c967ced06e347b10
#
_cell.length_a   1.000
_cell.length_b   1.000
_cell.length_c   1.000
_cell.angle_alpha   90.00
_cell.angle_beta   90.00
_cell.angle_gamma   90.00
#
_symmetry.space_group_name_H-M   'P 1'
#
loop_
_entity.id
_entity.type
_entity.pdbx_description
1 polymer ?
#
loop_
_entity_poly.entity_id
_entity_poly.type
_entity_poly.pdbx_seq_one_letter_code
_entity_poly.pdbx_strand_id
1 'polypeptide(L)'
;MKNIYYVLTIIILCSCSEKDNSKKLFFDTNSNINLEKEDSKNTVLNVNSDDSMLYDKNVLRAKAGKKIILTLNHTGKLPKNIMGHNLVLLKMNVDVNVFSKLALEFKNNDYIPLNEDFIAHTKMLGGG
;
A
#
# COMPACT_ATOMS: atom_id res chain seq x y z
N MET A 1 -48.84 54.12 16.38
CA MET A 1 -47.81 53.77 15.39
C MET A 1 -46.77 52.94 16.11
N LYS A 2 -46.77 51.63 15.87
CA LYS A 2 -45.90 50.66 16.57
C LYS A 2 -44.74 50.32 15.66
N ASN A 3 -43.53 50.72 16.03
CA ASN A 3 -42.30 50.37 15.33
C ASN A 3 -41.89 48.95 15.73
N ILE A 4 -41.93 48.03 14.77
CA ILE A 4 -41.44 46.68 14.89
C ILE A 4 -39.98 46.66 14.44
N TYR A 5 -39.08 46.47 15.39
CA TYR A 5 -37.65 46.23 15.09
C TYR A 5 -37.48 44.74 14.82
N TYR A 6 -37.17 44.37 13.58
CA TYR A 6 -36.70 43.03 13.23
C TYR A 6 -35.25 42.89 13.63
N VAL A 7 -35.00 42.10 14.68
CA VAL A 7 -33.65 41.64 15.04
C VAL A 7 -33.32 40.46 14.15
N LEU A 8 -32.46 40.70 13.16
CA LEU A 8 -31.92 39.68 12.28
C LEU A 8 -30.82 38.90 13.02
N THR A 9 -31.15 37.74 13.58
CA THR A 9 -30.19 36.85 14.24
C THR A 9 -29.40 36.10 13.15
N ILE A 10 -28.15 36.48 12.92
CA ILE A 10 -27.24 35.76 12.02
C ILE A 10 -26.71 34.56 12.80
N ILE A 11 -27.21 33.36 12.45
CA ILE A 11 -26.65 32.10 12.94
C ILE A 11 -25.41 31.80 12.10
N ILE A 12 -24.23 32.01 12.69
CA ILE A 12 -22.96 31.57 12.10
C ILE A 12 -22.85 30.07 12.37
N LEU A 13 -23.15 29.25 11.38
CA LEU A 13 -22.84 27.83 11.40
C LEU A 13 -21.32 27.66 11.25
N CYS A 14 -20.64 27.45 12.36
CA CYS A 14 -19.25 27.05 12.38
C CYS A 14 -19.19 25.59 11.90
N SER A 15 -18.95 25.40 10.59
CA SER A 15 -18.69 24.09 10.00
C SER A 15 -17.30 23.67 10.44
N CYS A 16 -17.19 22.83 11.47
CA CYS A 16 -15.97 22.06 11.76
C CYS A 16 -15.74 21.10 10.60
N SER A 17 -14.79 21.43 9.75
CA SER A 17 -14.24 20.51 8.76
C SER A 17 -13.40 19.49 9.52
N GLU A 18 -13.92 18.31 9.75
CA GLU A 18 -13.14 17.13 10.12
C GLU A 18 -12.15 16.86 8.99
N LYS A 19 -10.86 16.97 9.31
CA LYS A 19 -9.80 16.51 8.41
C LYS A 19 -9.84 15.00 8.39
N ASP A 20 -10.55 14.47 7.42
CA ASP A 20 -10.48 13.07 7.04
C ASP A 20 -9.05 12.79 6.53
N ASN A 21 -8.25 12.10 7.40
CA ASN A 21 -6.92 11.62 7.06
C ASN A 21 -6.99 10.31 6.25
N SER A 22 -7.95 10.18 5.37
CA SER A 22 -7.89 9.17 4.34
C SER A 22 -6.71 9.52 3.42
N LYS A 23 -5.62 8.74 3.50
CA LYS A 23 -4.51 8.80 2.55
C LYS A 23 -5.08 8.55 1.16
N LYS A 24 -5.48 9.63 0.46
CA LYS A 24 -5.74 9.57 -0.96
C LYS A 24 -4.49 9.05 -1.65
N LEU A 25 -4.62 7.90 -2.30
CA LEU A 25 -3.65 7.46 -3.29
C LEU A 25 -3.60 8.54 -4.38
N PHE A 26 -2.60 9.40 -4.32
CA PHE A 26 -2.34 10.40 -5.34
C PHE A 26 -1.79 9.67 -6.57
N PHE A 27 -2.58 9.63 -7.62
CA PHE A 27 -2.07 9.35 -8.96
C PHE A 27 -1.48 10.66 -9.50
N ASP A 28 -0.18 10.85 -9.28
CA ASP A 28 0.54 11.98 -9.86
C ASP A 28 0.87 11.68 -11.33
N THR A 29 0.25 12.43 -12.24
CA THR A 29 0.38 12.22 -13.69
C THR A 29 1.64 12.87 -14.29
N ASN A 30 2.49 13.54 -13.52
CA ASN A 30 3.61 14.32 -14.02
C ASN A 30 4.93 14.10 -13.26
N SER A 31 5.41 12.87 -13.17
CA SER A 31 6.81 12.65 -12.79
C SER A 31 7.50 11.77 -13.82
N ASN A 32 8.65 12.22 -14.32
CA ASN A 32 9.57 11.45 -15.17
C ASN A 32 9.98 10.18 -14.40
N ILE A 33 9.27 9.09 -14.66
CA ILE A 33 9.49 7.81 -14.01
C ILE A 33 10.43 7.04 -14.91
N ASN A 34 11.61 6.72 -14.42
CA ASN A 34 12.42 5.64 -14.97
C ASN A 34 11.64 4.33 -14.78
N LEU A 35 10.86 3.98 -15.79
CA LEU A 35 10.24 2.66 -15.89
C LEU A 35 11.36 1.67 -16.16
N GLU A 36 11.68 0.87 -15.16
CA GLU A 36 12.62 -0.24 -15.35
C GLU A 36 12.05 -1.15 -16.45
N LYS A 37 12.71 -1.11 -17.62
CA LYS A 37 12.53 -1.97 -18.79
C LYS A 37 11.08 -2.29 -19.16
N GLU A 38 10.44 -1.39 -19.89
CA GLU A 38 9.10 -1.60 -20.42
C GLU A 38 9.14 -2.55 -21.64
N ASP A 39 8.75 -3.80 -21.45
CA ASP A 39 8.32 -4.68 -22.55
C ASP A 39 6.92 -4.25 -23.01
N SER A 40 6.63 -4.32 -24.31
CA SER A 40 5.35 -3.87 -24.88
C SER A 40 4.12 -4.57 -24.27
N LYS A 41 4.29 -5.78 -23.71
CA LYS A 41 3.22 -6.60 -23.12
C LYS A 41 3.21 -6.62 -21.59
N ASN A 42 4.33 -6.37 -20.91
CA ASN A 42 4.49 -6.58 -19.50
C ASN A 42 4.99 -5.30 -18.81
N THR A 43 4.63 -5.12 -17.54
CA THR A 43 5.31 -4.20 -16.62
C THR A 43 6.18 -5.04 -15.68
N VAL A 44 7.50 -4.85 -15.74
CA VAL A 44 8.46 -5.55 -14.87
C VAL A 44 8.80 -4.65 -13.70
N LEU A 45 8.64 -5.15 -12.48
CA LEU A 45 8.91 -4.45 -11.23
C LEU A 45 9.88 -5.27 -10.39
N ASN A 46 10.96 -4.64 -9.93
CA ASN A 46 11.91 -5.24 -9.01
C ASN A 46 11.86 -4.51 -7.67
N VAL A 47 11.76 -5.26 -6.58
CA VAL A 47 11.78 -4.74 -5.21
C VAL A 47 12.90 -5.47 -4.46
N ASN A 48 13.73 -4.72 -3.76
CA ASN A 48 14.77 -5.29 -2.91
C ASN A 48 14.39 -5.09 -1.44
N SER A 49 14.68 -6.08 -0.63
CA SER A 49 14.62 -6.03 0.83
C SER A 49 16.02 -6.33 1.41
N ASP A 50 16.25 -5.95 2.65
CA ASP A 50 17.54 -6.14 3.31
C ASP A 50 17.39 -6.51 4.80
N ASP A 51 18.50 -6.64 5.49
CA ASP A 51 18.55 -6.96 6.91
C ASP A 51 18.12 -5.81 7.84
N SER A 52 17.76 -4.64 7.30
CA SER A 52 17.23 -3.50 8.03
C SER A 52 15.69 -3.49 8.12
N MET A 53 15.02 -4.55 7.69
CA MET A 53 13.55 -4.66 7.60
C MET A 53 12.93 -3.61 6.67
N LEU A 54 13.62 -3.22 5.62
CA LEU A 54 13.20 -2.21 4.68
C LEU A 54 13.07 -2.77 3.26
N TYR A 55 12.18 -2.14 2.49
CA TYR A 55 12.14 -2.28 1.05
C TYR A 55 12.74 -1.02 0.41
N ASP A 56 13.44 -1.20 -0.72
CA ASP A 56 14.02 -0.08 -1.48
C ASP A 56 12.98 0.80 -2.16
N LYS A 57 11.74 0.34 -2.26
CA LYS A 57 10.62 1.06 -2.87
C LYS A 57 9.39 1.07 -1.96
N ASN A 58 8.79 2.23 -1.80
CA ASN A 58 7.53 2.43 -1.08
C ASN A 58 6.33 2.68 -2.01
N VAL A 59 6.58 2.85 -3.31
CA VAL A 59 5.56 3.02 -4.35
C VAL A 59 5.95 2.21 -5.57
N LEU A 60 5.03 1.37 -6.03
CA LEU A 60 5.14 0.63 -7.29
C LEU A 60 4.11 1.17 -8.28
N ARG A 61 4.53 1.40 -9.53
CA ARG A 61 3.65 1.92 -10.58
C ARG A 61 3.57 0.93 -11.72
N ALA A 62 2.35 0.67 -12.18
CA ALA A 62 2.08 -0.20 -13.32
C ALA A 62 0.99 0.39 -14.20
N LYS A 63 1.03 0.11 -15.50
CA LYS A 63 -0.03 0.51 -16.44
C LYS A 63 -1.18 -0.49 -16.38
N ALA A 64 -2.40 0.01 -16.32
CA ALA A 64 -3.60 -0.82 -16.41
C ALA A 64 -3.64 -1.61 -17.72
N GLY A 65 -4.15 -2.83 -17.68
CA GLY A 65 -4.26 -3.71 -18.85
C GLY A 65 -2.98 -4.45 -19.23
N LYS A 66 -1.85 -4.23 -18.53
CA LYS A 66 -0.62 -4.99 -18.73
C LYS A 66 -0.44 -6.08 -17.67
N LYS A 67 0.21 -7.16 -18.04
CA LYS A 67 0.66 -8.17 -17.08
C LYS A 67 1.78 -7.58 -16.24
N ILE A 68 1.68 -7.74 -14.92
CA ILE A 68 2.72 -7.32 -13.97
C ILE A 68 3.59 -8.54 -13.65
N ILE A 69 4.90 -8.39 -13.78
CA ILE A 69 5.91 -9.34 -13.32
C ILE A 69 6.67 -8.64 -12.20
N LEU A 70 6.43 -9.07 -10.95
CA LEU A 70 7.09 -8.51 -9.78
C LEU A 70 8.08 -9.53 -9.25
N THR A 71 9.33 -9.07 -9.05
CA THR A 71 10.40 -9.85 -8.43
C THR A 71 10.78 -9.21 -7.11
N LEU A 72 10.74 -9.99 -6.04
CA LEU A 72 11.31 -9.62 -4.74
C LEU A 72 12.69 -10.25 -4.62
N ASN A 73 13.70 -9.45 -4.26
CA ASN A 73 15.05 -9.89 -3.96
C ASN A 73 15.39 -9.59 -2.50
N HIS A 74 16.13 -10.48 -1.85
CA HIS A 74 16.73 -10.20 -0.55
C HIS A 74 18.22 -9.95 -0.74
N THR A 75 18.69 -8.75 -0.40
CA THR A 75 20.09 -8.32 -0.57
C THR A 75 20.90 -8.42 0.73
N GLY A 76 20.26 -8.75 1.84
CA GLY A 76 20.89 -8.98 3.13
C GLY A 76 21.57 -10.35 3.22
N LYS A 77 22.12 -10.65 4.41
CA LYS A 77 22.87 -11.89 4.71
C LYS A 77 22.15 -12.78 5.71
N LEU A 78 21.19 -12.23 6.46
CA LEU A 78 20.50 -12.98 7.50
C LEU A 78 19.52 -13.99 6.90
N PRO A 79 19.48 -15.21 7.43
CA PRO A 79 18.65 -16.28 6.88
C PRO A 79 17.14 -15.99 7.11
N LYS A 80 16.32 -16.67 6.34
CA LYS A 80 14.85 -16.51 6.30
C LYS A 80 14.17 -16.57 7.67
N ASN A 81 14.66 -17.39 8.58
CA ASN A 81 14.07 -17.54 9.91
C ASN A 81 14.41 -16.40 10.88
N ILE A 82 15.38 -15.54 10.53
CA ILE A 82 15.78 -14.36 11.31
C ILE A 82 15.26 -13.08 10.65
N MET A 83 15.46 -12.94 9.34
CA MET A 83 15.09 -11.75 8.57
C MET A 83 14.43 -12.17 7.25
N GLY A 84 13.26 -12.81 7.37
CA GLY A 84 12.47 -13.20 6.21
C GLY A 84 11.60 -12.07 5.69
N HIS A 85 11.54 -11.93 4.37
CA HIS A 85 10.67 -10.97 3.69
C HIS A 85 9.80 -11.68 2.65
N ASN A 86 8.53 -11.35 2.63
CA ASN A 86 7.63 -11.63 1.52
C ASN A 86 6.91 -10.34 1.10
N LEU A 87 6.33 -10.32 -0.07
CA LEU A 87 5.51 -9.23 -0.56
C LEU A 87 4.12 -9.79 -0.87
N VAL A 88 3.09 -9.14 -0.34
CA VAL A 88 1.70 -9.51 -0.57
C VAL A 88 0.97 -8.35 -1.24
N LEU A 89 0.35 -8.61 -2.37
CA LEU A 89 -0.51 -7.65 -3.07
C LEU A 89 -1.95 -7.87 -2.60
N LEU A 90 -2.43 -6.99 -1.75
CA LEU A 90 -3.80 -7.05 -1.24
C LEU A 90 -4.83 -6.61 -2.29
N LYS A 91 -6.05 -7.11 -2.17
CA LYS A 91 -7.21 -6.59 -2.90
C LYS A 91 -7.52 -5.15 -2.46
N MET A 92 -8.22 -4.42 -3.30
CA MET A 92 -8.68 -3.07 -2.97
C MET A 92 -9.58 -3.09 -1.73
N ASN A 93 -9.46 -2.08 -0.88
CA ASN A 93 -10.23 -1.90 0.36
C ASN A 93 -9.98 -2.93 1.48
N VAL A 94 -8.99 -3.80 1.36
CA VAL A 94 -8.55 -4.64 2.48
C VAL A 94 -7.81 -3.78 3.50
N ASP A 95 -8.21 -3.88 4.77
CA ASP A 95 -7.51 -3.22 5.87
C ASP A 95 -6.18 -3.93 6.14
N VAL A 96 -5.07 -3.21 5.92
CA VAL A 96 -3.70 -3.73 6.08
C VAL A 96 -3.43 -4.15 7.53
N ASN A 97 -3.99 -3.42 8.52
CA ASN A 97 -3.76 -3.76 9.93
C ASN A 97 -4.51 -5.04 10.34
N VAL A 98 -5.71 -5.22 9.82
CA VAL A 98 -6.48 -6.47 10.04
C VAL A 98 -5.77 -7.63 9.37
N PHE A 99 -5.38 -7.48 8.10
CA PHE A 99 -4.64 -8.49 7.37
C PHE A 99 -3.34 -8.88 8.06
N SER A 100 -2.52 -7.92 8.47
CA SER A 100 -1.22 -8.19 9.11
C SER A 100 -1.34 -8.88 10.46
N LYS A 101 -2.38 -8.57 11.26
CA LYS A 101 -2.67 -9.29 12.49
C LYS A 101 -3.03 -10.75 12.22
N LEU A 102 -3.91 -10.98 11.24
CA LEU A 102 -4.29 -12.34 10.84
C LEU A 102 -3.07 -13.12 10.30
N ALA A 103 -2.20 -12.48 9.54
CA ALA A 103 -1.01 -13.11 8.97
C ALA A 103 -0.09 -13.74 10.03
N LEU A 104 -0.04 -13.18 11.25
CA LEU A 104 0.76 -13.73 12.35
C LEU A 104 0.36 -15.15 12.76
N GLU A 105 -0.90 -15.53 12.54
CA GLU A 105 -1.41 -16.87 12.84
C GLU A 105 -0.92 -17.92 11.81
N PHE A 106 -0.46 -17.45 10.65
CA PHE A 106 -0.05 -18.31 9.52
C PHE A 106 1.48 -18.38 9.33
N LYS A 107 2.23 -18.37 10.42
CA LYS A 107 3.69 -18.45 10.41
C LYS A 107 4.24 -19.63 9.58
N ASN A 108 3.60 -20.79 9.66
CA ASN A 108 4.00 -21.99 8.92
C ASN A 108 3.66 -21.94 7.42
N ASN A 109 2.91 -20.93 7.00
CA ASN A 109 2.55 -20.66 5.60
C ASN A 109 3.16 -19.34 5.12
N ASP A 110 4.42 -19.05 5.47
CA ASP A 110 5.12 -17.82 5.11
C ASP A 110 4.32 -16.54 5.49
N TYR A 111 3.49 -16.59 6.56
CA TYR A 111 2.58 -15.52 7.00
C TYR A 111 1.50 -15.15 5.97
N ILE A 112 1.11 -16.10 5.12
CA ILE A 112 0.04 -15.92 4.13
C ILE A 112 -1.24 -16.58 4.66
N PRO A 113 -2.29 -15.80 5.01
CA PRO A 113 -3.58 -16.32 5.42
C PRO A 113 -4.25 -17.14 4.31
N LEU A 114 -5.08 -18.11 4.71
CA LEU A 114 -5.87 -18.94 3.78
C LEU A 114 -7.20 -18.27 3.42
N ASN A 115 -7.17 -16.98 3.16
CA ASN A 115 -8.33 -16.18 2.74
C ASN A 115 -8.11 -15.58 1.34
N GLU A 116 -9.13 -14.89 0.85
CA GLU A 116 -9.10 -14.29 -0.49
C GLU A 116 -8.79 -12.78 -0.48
N ASP A 117 -8.18 -12.23 0.58
CA ASP A 117 -7.94 -10.80 0.70
C ASP A 117 -6.75 -10.29 -0.13
N PHE A 118 -6.03 -11.17 -0.77
CA PHE A 118 -4.90 -10.80 -1.63
C PHE A 118 -5.06 -11.29 -3.06
N ILE A 119 -4.35 -10.64 -3.98
CA ILE A 119 -4.30 -10.96 -5.41
C ILE A 119 -3.14 -11.91 -5.71
N ALA A 120 -1.98 -11.65 -5.10
CA ALA A 120 -0.76 -12.41 -5.30
C ALA A 120 0.19 -12.22 -4.12
N HIS A 121 1.13 -13.13 -3.97
CA HIS A 121 2.22 -13.02 -2.99
C HIS A 121 3.50 -13.68 -3.50
N THR A 122 4.63 -13.31 -2.93
CA THR A 122 5.90 -14.03 -3.09
C THR A 122 6.05 -15.07 -1.99
N LYS A 123 6.98 -16.00 -2.19
CA LYS A 123 7.49 -16.82 -1.08
C LYS A 123 8.25 -15.94 -0.10
N MET A 124 8.43 -16.43 1.12
CA MET A 124 9.33 -15.82 2.10
C MET A 124 10.78 -16.05 1.66
N LEU A 125 11.54 -14.96 1.50
CA LEU A 125 12.95 -14.95 1.13
C LEU A 125 13.80 -14.58 2.35
N GLY A 126 15.02 -15.08 2.40
CA GLY A 126 16.08 -14.66 3.32
C GLY A 126 17.37 -14.43 2.56
N GLY A 127 18.37 -13.88 3.23
CA GLY A 127 19.71 -13.71 2.71
C GLY A 127 20.52 -15.01 2.76
N GLY A 128 21.67 -15.03 2.08
CA GLY A 128 22.62 -16.15 2.03
C GLY A 128 22.68 -16.82 0.69
#